data_b1bb88de303bc7fd41bab52485ca9b5e
#
_entry.id   b1bb88de303bc7fd41bab52485ca9b5e
#
_cell.length_a   1.000
_cell.length_b   1.000
_cell.length_c   1.000
_cell.angle_alpha   90.00
_cell.angle_beta   90.00
_cell.angle_gamma   90.00
#
_symmetry.space_group_name_H-M   'P 1'
#
loop_
_entity.id
_entity.type
_entity.pdbx_description
1 polymer ?
#
loop_
_entity_poly.entity_id
_entity_poly.type
_entity_poly.pdbx_seq_one_letter_code
_entity_poly.pdbx_strand_id
1 'polypeptide(L)'
;MLILGIDSSGHTASVALYADDVVLSEYSCNIGLTHSQTLLPMVAEIFSRTGHTVDELDAIAVSAGPGSFTGLRIGAATAKGLALGYDIPLLEVSTLEGLAMNVRDMDAVYVHPIMDARRSQVYTATFLDGQLIGEEEAIGIEELVANINQMPGKHFFLGDAVPVYRSCLEAQLSVPYRFAGPGNLLQRASSVAMLGAEQLALGKAVSGKDFHLSYIRKPQAEREREAAGLREYDITHEDPNLLKKAAGEDRLAARNYKIDAGPGYEDDTVPENL
;
A
#
# COMPACT_ATOMS: atom_id res chain seq x y z
N MET A 1 -1.17 22.62 -8.56
CA MET A 1 -1.86 21.42 -8.01
C MET A 1 -0.86 20.66 -7.16
N LEU A 2 -1.16 20.46 -5.86
CA LEU A 2 -0.25 19.85 -4.90
C LEU A 2 -0.85 18.53 -4.39
N ILE A 3 -0.18 17.40 -4.63
CA ILE A 3 -0.65 16.04 -4.30
C ILE A 3 0.32 15.35 -3.37
N LEU A 4 -0.18 14.80 -2.26
CA LEU A 4 0.58 13.86 -1.43
C LEU A 4 0.27 12.44 -1.91
N GLY A 5 1.30 11.72 -2.37
CA GLY A 5 1.23 10.30 -2.68
C GLY A 5 1.63 9.43 -1.49
N ILE A 6 0.92 8.33 -1.27
CA ILE A 6 1.22 7.34 -0.22
C ILE A 6 1.15 5.94 -0.83
N ASP A 7 2.22 5.16 -0.69
CA ASP A 7 2.23 3.73 -0.97
C ASP A 7 2.72 2.93 0.22
N SER A 8 1.91 1.98 0.63
CA SER A 8 2.20 1.01 1.68
C SER A 8 1.71 -0.40 1.33
N SER A 9 1.49 -0.62 0.04
CA SER A 9 0.87 -1.82 -0.51
C SER A 9 1.80 -3.05 -0.49
N GLY A 10 3.12 -2.84 -0.50
CA GLY A 10 4.16 -3.88 -0.51
C GLY A 10 5.04 -3.85 0.73
N HIS A 11 6.29 -4.28 0.57
CA HIS A 11 7.32 -4.18 1.62
C HIS A 11 7.87 -2.77 1.78
N THR A 12 7.83 -1.98 0.72
CA THR A 12 8.30 -0.60 0.72
C THR A 12 7.20 0.31 1.29
N ALA A 13 7.56 1.16 2.26
CA ALA A 13 6.79 2.33 2.60
C ALA A 13 7.30 3.50 1.77
N SER A 14 6.43 4.21 1.08
CA SER A 14 6.81 5.37 0.27
C SER A 14 5.81 6.51 0.44
N VAL A 15 6.32 7.75 0.48
CA VAL A 15 5.55 8.98 0.47
C VAL A 15 6.20 9.98 -0.49
N ALA A 16 5.41 10.75 -1.23
CA ALA A 16 5.92 11.75 -2.16
C ALA A 16 5.02 12.99 -2.16
N LEU A 17 5.63 14.14 -2.37
CA LEU A 17 4.93 15.38 -2.65
C LEU A 17 5.17 15.76 -4.11
N TYR A 18 4.09 15.92 -4.85
CA TYR A 18 4.09 16.21 -6.29
C TYR A 18 3.33 17.50 -6.55
N ALA A 19 3.91 18.38 -7.34
CA ALA A 19 3.28 19.62 -7.75
C ALA A 19 3.64 19.98 -9.19
N ASP A 20 2.64 20.34 -9.99
CA ASP A 20 2.80 20.93 -11.31
C ASP A 20 3.83 20.20 -12.18
N ASP A 21 3.65 18.90 -12.36
CA ASP A 21 4.51 17.99 -13.12
C ASP A 21 5.92 17.77 -12.55
N VAL A 22 6.15 18.14 -11.27
CA VAL A 22 7.42 17.95 -10.58
C VAL A 22 7.24 17.15 -9.29
N VAL A 23 8.05 16.12 -9.11
CA VAL A 23 8.20 15.45 -7.81
C VAL A 23 9.07 16.34 -6.91
N LEU A 24 8.45 17.04 -5.96
CA LEU A 24 9.16 17.95 -5.06
C LEU A 24 10.06 17.20 -4.07
N SER A 25 9.55 16.07 -3.55
CA SER A 25 10.27 15.20 -2.61
C SER A 25 9.68 13.81 -2.63
N GLU A 26 10.50 12.79 -2.44
CA GLU A 26 10.06 11.40 -2.27
C GLU A 26 10.95 10.72 -1.23
N TYR A 27 10.31 10.02 -0.29
CA TYR A 27 10.97 9.12 0.65
C TYR A 27 10.46 7.71 0.45
N SER A 28 11.39 6.75 0.33
CA SER A 28 11.07 5.32 0.27
C SER A 28 11.92 4.57 1.28
N CYS A 29 11.28 3.68 2.03
CA CYS A 29 11.90 2.90 3.09
C CYS A 29 11.56 1.42 2.92
N ASN A 30 12.59 0.58 2.71
CA ASN A 30 12.46 -0.87 2.57
C ASN A 30 13.48 -1.58 3.47
N ILE A 31 13.31 -1.45 4.80
CA ILE A 31 14.26 -1.94 5.82
C ILE A 31 13.61 -2.89 6.83
N GLY A 32 12.41 -3.41 6.53
CA GLY A 32 11.71 -4.36 7.40
C GLY A 32 11.01 -3.74 8.61
N LEU A 33 10.93 -2.42 8.72
CA LEU A 33 10.11 -1.75 9.73
C LEU A 33 8.63 -1.79 9.32
N THR A 34 7.74 -1.72 10.31
CA THR A 34 6.31 -1.66 10.03
C THR A 34 5.91 -0.29 9.45
N HIS A 35 4.98 -0.27 8.51
CA HIS A 35 4.50 0.97 7.90
C HIS A 35 3.92 1.96 8.92
N SER A 36 3.35 1.47 10.03
CA SER A 36 2.87 2.32 11.12
C SER A 36 3.99 3.10 11.83
N GLN A 37 5.22 2.62 11.79
CA GLN A 37 6.39 3.30 12.36
C GLN A 37 7.02 4.28 11.37
N THR A 38 6.84 4.09 10.07
CA THR A 38 7.60 4.80 9.03
C THR A 38 6.79 5.87 8.30
N LEU A 39 5.53 5.61 7.94
CA LEU A 39 4.76 6.49 7.05
C LEU A 39 4.57 7.90 7.63
N LEU A 40 4.05 8.03 8.83
CA LEU A 40 3.75 9.35 9.38
C LEU A 40 5.00 10.20 9.64
N PRO A 41 6.14 9.65 10.16
CA PRO A 41 7.40 10.36 10.19
C PRO A 41 7.88 10.84 8.81
N MET A 42 7.75 10.02 7.77
CA MET A 42 8.14 10.38 6.39
C MET A 42 7.26 11.52 5.85
N VAL A 43 5.96 11.49 6.13
CA VAL A 43 5.03 12.60 5.80
C VAL A 43 5.44 13.88 6.50
N ALA A 44 5.73 13.82 7.80
CA ALA A 44 6.17 14.99 8.56
C ALA A 44 7.47 15.57 8.01
N GLU A 45 8.43 14.71 7.64
CA GLU A 45 9.70 15.14 7.08
C GLU A 45 9.54 15.80 5.70
N ILE A 46 8.66 15.26 4.82
CA ILE A 46 8.38 15.88 3.51
C ILE A 46 7.89 17.32 3.68
N PHE A 47 6.90 17.54 4.52
CA PHE A 47 6.36 18.89 4.75
C PHE A 47 7.41 19.81 5.39
N SER A 48 8.18 19.29 6.35
CA SER A 48 9.26 20.06 6.96
C SER A 48 10.32 20.53 5.97
N ARG A 49 10.68 19.69 4.98
CA ARG A 49 11.73 19.99 3.99
C ARG A 49 11.24 20.82 2.82
N THR A 50 10.02 20.65 2.41
CA THR A 50 9.44 21.40 1.27
C THR A 50 8.87 22.74 1.68
N GLY A 51 8.61 22.96 2.98
CA GLY A 51 7.98 24.16 3.50
C GLY A 51 6.48 24.26 3.24
N HIS A 52 5.89 23.22 2.63
CA HIS A 52 4.45 23.10 2.46
C HIS A 52 3.76 22.62 3.74
N THR A 53 2.44 22.83 3.80
CA THR A 53 1.58 22.37 4.90
C THR A 53 0.46 21.46 4.38
N VAL A 54 -0.16 20.71 5.28
CA VAL A 54 -1.19 19.73 4.90
C VAL A 54 -2.42 20.42 4.30
N ASP A 55 -2.78 21.61 4.76
CA ASP A 55 -3.90 22.40 4.29
C ASP A 55 -3.72 23.01 2.88
N GLU A 56 -2.49 22.96 2.35
CA GLU A 56 -2.21 23.35 0.96
C GLU A 56 -2.47 22.23 -0.05
N LEU A 57 -2.73 20.99 0.41
CA LEU A 57 -2.95 19.86 -0.47
C LEU A 57 -4.28 19.96 -1.23
N ASP A 58 -4.24 19.80 -2.54
CA ASP A 58 -5.43 19.64 -3.36
C ASP A 58 -6.05 18.23 -3.23
N ALA A 59 -5.23 17.20 -3.00
CA ALA A 59 -5.68 15.83 -2.74
C ALA A 59 -4.58 14.96 -2.12
N ILE A 60 -4.98 13.79 -1.59
CA ILE A 60 -4.07 12.73 -1.17
C ILE A 60 -4.34 11.49 -2.03
N ALA A 61 -3.35 11.04 -2.79
CA ALA A 61 -3.40 9.83 -3.60
C ALA A 61 -2.84 8.64 -2.81
N VAL A 62 -3.57 7.54 -2.77
CA VAL A 62 -3.21 6.37 -1.96
C VAL A 62 -3.27 5.11 -2.81
N SER A 63 -2.26 4.24 -2.71
CA SER A 63 -2.36 2.89 -3.24
C SER A 63 -3.50 2.16 -2.56
N ALA A 64 -4.60 1.94 -3.29
CA ALA A 64 -5.81 1.32 -2.78
C ALA A 64 -5.80 -0.22 -2.88
N GLY A 65 -4.83 -0.80 -3.53
CA GLY A 65 -4.66 -2.24 -3.74
C GLY A 65 -4.45 -2.60 -5.22
N PRO A 66 -4.14 -3.86 -5.50
CA PRO A 66 -3.92 -4.98 -4.57
C PRO A 66 -2.64 -4.85 -3.75
N GLY A 67 -2.50 -5.67 -2.69
CA GLY A 67 -1.29 -5.70 -1.87
C GLY A 67 -1.46 -6.26 -0.48
N SER A 68 -0.52 -5.91 0.40
CA SER A 68 -0.53 -6.28 1.82
C SER A 68 -1.76 -5.72 2.52
N PHE A 69 -2.60 -6.61 3.06
CA PHE A 69 -3.83 -6.24 3.76
C PHE A 69 -3.58 -5.25 4.93
N THR A 70 -2.55 -5.50 5.72
CA THR A 70 -2.17 -4.61 6.83
C THR A 70 -1.59 -3.30 6.30
N GLY A 71 -0.71 -3.39 5.31
CA GLY A 71 -0.07 -2.22 4.70
C GLY A 71 -1.10 -1.24 4.11
N LEU A 72 -1.98 -1.73 3.25
CA LEU A 72 -3.04 -0.93 2.63
C LEU A 72 -3.91 -0.20 3.66
N ARG A 73 -4.27 -0.88 4.75
CA ARG A 73 -5.06 -0.26 5.84
C ARG A 73 -4.30 0.82 6.59
N ILE A 74 -2.99 0.64 6.81
CA ILE A 74 -2.16 1.67 7.44
C ILE A 74 -2.09 2.91 6.55
N GLY A 75 -1.83 2.74 5.25
CA GLY A 75 -1.82 3.86 4.29
C GLY A 75 -3.16 4.59 4.23
N ALA A 76 -4.26 3.84 4.08
CA ALA A 76 -5.61 4.39 4.06
C ALA A 76 -5.96 5.14 5.36
N ALA A 77 -5.61 4.57 6.52
CA ALA A 77 -5.85 5.22 7.80
C ALA A 77 -5.03 6.51 7.96
N THR A 78 -3.77 6.50 7.52
CA THR A 78 -2.90 7.69 7.51
C THR A 78 -3.49 8.78 6.63
N ALA A 79 -3.89 8.45 5.40
CA ALA A 79 -4.49 9.41 4.48
C ALA A 79 -5.81 9.98 4.99
N LYS A 80 -6.71 9.11 5.48
CA LYS A 80 -7.99 9.53 6.07
C LYS A 80 -7.80 10.42 7.30
N GLY A 81 -6.81 10.11 8.14
CA GLY A 81 -6.48 10.92 9.30
C GLY A 81 -5.98 12.33 8.93
N LEU A 82 -5.12 12.44 7.93
CA LEU A 82 -4.64 13.71 7.40
C LEU A 82 -5.78 14.51 6.74
N ALA A 83 -6.60 13.83 5.94
CA ALA A 83 -7.71 14.45 5.22
C ALA A 83 -8.80 15.01 6.14
N LEU A 84 -9.07 14.34 7.27
CA LEU A 84 -10.19 14.66 8.16
C LEU A 84 -10.14 16.08 8.73
N GLY A 85 -8.93 16.58 9.00
CA GLY A 85 -8.76 17.91 9.62
C GLY A 85 -9.01 19.08 8.65
N TYR A 86 -8.89 18.84 7.34
CA TYR A 86 -8.91 19.88 6.31
C TYR A 86 -9.87 19.59 5.15
N ASP A 87 -10.68 18.52 5.28
CA ASP A 87 -11.62 18.06 4.25
C ASP A 87 -10.96 17.81 2.87
N ILE A 88 -9.73 17.28 2.89
CA ILE A 88 -8.95 17.01 1.69
C ILE A 88 -9.51 15.78 0.97
N PRO A 89 -9.77 15.82 -0.35
CA PRO A 89 -10.24 14.67 -1.10
C PRO A 89 -9.16 13.61 -1.25
N LEU A 90 -9.59 12.34 -1.33
CA LEU A 90 -8.73 11.19 -1.53
C LEU A 90 -8.86 10.62 -2.95
N LEU A 91 -7.79 10.00 -3.44
CA LEU A 91 -7.73 9.37 -4.75
C LEU A 91 -7.28 7.92 -4.58
N GLU A 92 -8.06 7.01 -5.15
CA GLU A 92 -7.85 5.56 -5.09
C GLU A 92 -6.99 5.14 -6.30
N VAL A 93 -5.72 4.85 -6.07
CA VAL A 93 -4.79 4.46 -7.14
C VAL A 93 -4.55 2.96 -7.08
N SER A 94 -4.66 2.27 -8.22
CA SER A 94 -4.25 0.87 -8.30
C SER A 94 -2.76 0.72 -8.01
N THR A 95 -2.38 -0.23 -7.18
CA THR A 95 -0.98 -0.53 -6.90
C THR A 95 -0.25 -1.02 -8.14
N LEU A 96 -0.93 -1.81 -8.99
CA LEU A 96 -0.34 -2.35 -10.22
C LEU A 96 -0.15 -1.25 -11.27
N GLU A 97 -1.09 -0.33 -11.38
CA GLU A 97 -0.96 0.86 -12.22
C GLU A 97 0.18 1.77 -11.72
N GLY A 98 0.27 1.97 -10.40
CA GLY A 98 1.37 2.71 -9.75
C GLY A 98 2.73 2.10 -10.03
N LEU A 99 2.85 0.77 -10.02
CA LEU A 99 4.07 0.09 -10.44
C LEU A 99 4.37 0.29 -11.92
N ALA A 100 3.38 0.10 -12.81
CA ALA A 100 3.56 0.29 -14.25
C ALA A 100 3.99 1.72 -14.58
N MET A 101 3.50 2.70 -13.84
CA MET A 101 3.87 4.11 -13.97
C MET A 101 5.37 4.37 -13.79
N ASN A 102 6.10 3.55 -13.03
CA ASN A 102 7.57 3.67 -12.88
C ASN A 102 8.32 3.60 -14.22
N VAL A 103 7.70 3.05 -15.25
CA VAL A 103 8.30 2.79 -16.58
C VAL A 103 7.34 3.18 -17.71
N ARG A 104 6.47 4.17 -17.46
CA ARG A 104 5.42 4.60 -18.40
C ARG A 104 5.96 5.02 -19.79
N ASP A 105 7.19 5.53 -19.83
CA ASP A 105 7.82 6.02 -21.09
C ASP A 105 8.37 4.90 -21.97
N MET A 106 8.07 3.63 -21.65
CA MET A 106 8.49 2.49 -22.47
C MET A 106 7.46 2.22 -23.57
N ASP A 107 7.82 2.56 -24.82
CA ASP A 107 6.96 2.33 -26.00
C ASP A 107 7.06 0.90 -26.53
N ALA A 108 5.94 0.37 -27.01
CA ALA A 108 5.83 -0.93 -27.65
C ALA A 108 6.38 -2.10 -26.82
N VAL A 109 6.22 -2.02 -25.49
CA VAL A 109 6.63 -3.04 -24.52
C VAL A 109 5.45 -3.38 -23.61
N TYR A 110 5.17 -4.67 -23.47
CA TYR A 110 4.22 -5.15 -22.46
C TYR A 110 4.85 -5.04 -21.08
N VAL A 111 4.28 -4.22 -20.22
CA VAL A 111 4.73 -4.03 -18.84
C VAL A 111 3.87 -4.88 -17.92
N HIS A 112 4.52 -5.73 -17.13
CA HIS A 112 3.88 -6.66 -16.21
C HIS A 112 4.31 -6.33 -14.78
N PRO A 113 3.60 -5.48 -14.03
CA PRO A 113 3.77 -5.40 -12.59
C PRO A 113 3.34 -6.72 -11.97
N ILE A 114 4.20 -7.29 -11.11
CA ILE A 114 3.90 -8.52 -10.37
C ILE A 114 4.20 -8.33 -8.89
N MET A 115 3.21 -8.59 -8.05
CA MET A 115 3.34 -8.55 -6.59
C MET A 115 3.11 -9.92 -5.97
N ASP A 116 3.89 -10.28 -4.94
CA ASP A 116 3.75 -11.59 -4.28
C ASP A 116 2.42 -11.70 -3.53
N ALA A 117 1.52 -12.54 -4.05
CA ALA A 117 0.25 -12.87 -3.43
C ALA A 117 0.30 -14.12 -2.53
N ARG A 118 1.52 -14.64 -2.28
CA ARG A 118 1.80 -15.88 -1.54
C ARG A 118 1.30 -17.14 -2.25
N ARG A 119 1.75 -18.32 -1.80
CA ARG A 119 1.30 -19.65 -2.31
C ARG A 119 1.49 -19.80 -3.82
N SER A 120 2.64 -19.40 -4.35
CA SER A 120 2.99 -19.43 -5.78
C SER A 120 2.01 -18.64 -6.67
N GLN A 121 1.39 -17.60 -6.12
CA GLN A 121 0.52 -16.69 -6.84
C GLN A 121 1.06 -15.28 -6.83
N VAL A 122 0.69 -14.52 -7.83
CA VAL A 122 1.02 -13.09 -7.95
C VAL A 122 -0.25 -12.28 -8.23
N TYR A 123 -0.28 -11.06 -7.72
CA TYR A 123 -1.14 -10.03 -8.27
C TYR A 123 -0.45 -9.46 -9.49
N THR A 124 -1.15 -9.34 -10.59
CA THR A 124 -0.58 -8.88 -11.86
C THR A 124 -1.61 -8.15 -12.71
N ALA A 125 -1.09 -7.40 -13.65
CA ALA A 125 -1.82 -6.79 -14.75
C ALA A 125 -0.86 -6.68 -15.95
N THR A 126 -1.40 -6.45 -17.13
CA THR A 126 -0.60 -6.19 -18.33
C THR A 126 -0.91 -4.79 -18.83
N PHE A 127 0.13 -4.00 -19.06
CA PHE A 127 0.03 -2.66 -19.65
C PHE A 127 0.80 -2.61 -20.97
N LEU A 128 0.26 -1.86 -21.93
CA LEU A 128 0.94 -1.54 -23.19
C LEU A 128 0.77 -0.05 -23.44
N ASP A 129 1.87 0.66 -23.68
CA ASP A 129 1.88 2.11 -23.90
C ASP A 129 1.10 2.87 -22.80
N GLY A 130 1.27 2.44 -21.55
CA GLY A 130 0.62 3.01 -20.37
C GLY A 130 -0.87 2.66 -20.21
N GLN A 131 -1.45 1.84 -21.09
CA GLN A 131 -2.86 1.43 -21.01
C GLN A 131 -2.98 0.00 -20.47
N LEU A 132 -3.94 -0.22 -19.55
CA LEU A 132 -4.26 -1.55 -19.04
C LEU A 132 -4.86 -2.42 -20.17
N ILE A 133 -4.29 -3.60 -20.35
CA ILE A 133 -4.76 -4.64 -21.27
C ILE A 133 -5.40 -5.77 -20.46
N GLY A 134 -6.72 -5.91 -20.52
CA GLY A 134 -7.46 -6.88 -19.73
C GLY A 134 -7.82 -6.36 -18.34
N GLU A 135 -7.65 -7.17 -17.35
CA GLU A 135 -8.03 -6.89 -15.95
C GLU A 135 -6.84 -7.12 -15.00
N GLU A 136 -6.94 -6.57 -13.80
CA GLU A 136 -6.04 -6.91 -12.69
C GLU A 136 -6.47 -8.24 -12.09
N GLU A 137 -5.53 -9.14 -11.86
CA GLU A 137 -5.84 -10.50 -11.43
C GLU A 137 -4.87 -11.06 -10.38
N ALA A 138 -5.28 -12.16 -9.75
CA ALA A 138 -4.44 -12.93 -8.84
C ALA A 138 -4.35 -14.37 -9.36
N ILE A 139 -3.24 -14.70 -10.02
CA ILE A 139 -3.05 -15.98 -10.70
C ILE A 139 -1.77 -16.70 -10.26
N GLY A 140 -1.64 -17.98 -10.62
CA GLY A 140 -0.42 -18.73 -10.43
C GLY A 140 0.72 -18.19 -11.28
N ILE A 141 1.96 -18.20 -10.75
CA ILE A 141 3.12 -17.75 -11.52
C ILE A 141 3.34 -18.55 -12.81
N GLU A 142 3.04 -19.85 -12.79
CA GLU A 142 3.15 -20.71 -13.98
C GLU A 142 2.09 -20.37 -15.03
N GLU A 143 0.88 -20.05 -14.59
CA GLU A 143 -0.21 -19.59 -15.44
C GLU A 143 0.12 -18.25 -16.09
N LEU A 144 0.66 -17.30 -15.31
CA LEU A 144 1.15 -16.02 -15.84
C LEU A 144 2.17 -16.24 -16.94
N VAL A 145 3.17 -17.09 -16.72
CA VAL A 145 4.21 -17.41 -17.71
C VAL A 145 3.60 -18.03 -18.98
N ALA A 146 2.65 -18.96 -18.82
CA ALA A 146 1.98 -19.59 -19.94
C ALA A 146 1.21 -18.57 -20.79
N ASN A 147 0.50 -17.64 -20.13
CA ASN A 147 -0.23 -16.56 -20.80
C ASN A 147 0.71 -15.62 -21.57
N ILE A 148 1.81 -15.19 -20.92
CA ILE A 148 2.79 -14.28 -21.53
C ILE A 148 3.49 -14.92 -22.72
N ASN A 149 3.81 -16.21 -22.67
CA ASN A 149 4.41 -16.93 -23.80
C ASN A 149 3.52 -17.00 -25.06
N GLN A 150 2.22 -16.73 -24.94
CA GLN A 150 1.29 -16.61 -26.06
C GLN A 150 1.22 -15.18 -26.63
N MET A 151 1.85 -14.22 -25.98
CA MET A 151 1.81 -12.81 -26.39
C MET A 151 3.08 -12.45 -27.15
N PRO A 152 3.01 -12.20 -28.48
CA PRO A 152 4.20 -11.81 -29.23
C PRO A 152 4.60 -10.38 -28.89
N GLY A 153 5.90 -10.16 -28.62
CA GLY A 153 6.40 -8.83 -28.30
C GLY A 153 7.57 -8.81 -27.32
N LYS A 154 7.86 -7.65 -26.80
CA LYS A 154 8.85 -7.45 -25.73
C LYS A 154 8.12 -7.29 -24.39
N HIS A 155 8.63 -7.92 -23.36
CA HIS A 155 8.01 -7.94 -22.03
C HIS A 155 8.95 -7.36 -20.99
N PHE A 156 8.39 -6.64 -20.05
CA PHE A 156 9.12 -5.99 -18.97
C PHE A 156 8.43 -6.27 -17.63
N PHE A 157 9.19 -6.77 -16.65
CA PHE A 157 8.67 -7.17 -15.36
C PHE A 157 9.21 -6.29 -14.25
N LEU A 158 8.35 -5.88 -13.34
CA LEU A 158 8.69 -5.14 -12.12
C LEU A 158 7.77 -5.54 -10.96
N GLY A 159 8.11 -5.10 -9.76
CA GLY A 159 7.38 -5.44 -8.54
C GLY A 159 8.14 -6.41 -7.65
N ASP A 160 7.67 -6.56 -6.43
CA ASP A 160 8.32 -7.32 -5.37
C ASP A 160 8.30 -8.84 -5.59
N ALA A 161 7.46 -9.35 -6.48
CA ALA A 161 7.48 -10.74 -6.90
C ALA A 161 8.62 -11.08 -7.86
N VAL A 162 9.22 -10.10 -8.55
CA VAL A 162 10.34 -10.36 -9.48
C VAL A 162 11.50 -11.08 -8.79
N PRO A 163 12.07 -10.62 -7.69
CA PRO A 163 13.16 -11.34 -7.03
C PRO A 163 12.73 -12.72 -6.49
N VAL A 164 11.47 -12.89 -6.10
CA VAL A 164 10.92 -14.15 -5.57
C VAL A 164 10.84 -15.21 -6.66
N TYR A 165 10.36 -14.84 -7.85
CA TYR A 165 10.08 -15.76 -8.94
C TYR A 165 11.07 -15.66 -10.12
N ARG A 166 12.16 -14.91 -9.97
CA ARG A 166 13.15 -14.69 -11.04
C ARG A 166 13.60 -15.98 -11.70
N SER A 167 14.01 -16.99 -10.94
CA SER A 167 14.50 -18.26 -11.50
C SER A 167 13.42 -19.01 -12.28
N CYS A 168 12.17 -18.95 -11.84
CA CYS A 168 11.02 -19.53 -12.55
C CYS A 168 10.79 -18.79 -13.88
N LEU A 169 10.77 -17.46 -13.85
CA LEU A 169 10.58 -16.60 -15.02
C LEU A 169 11.71 -16.83 -16.05
N GLU A 170 12.98 -16.84 -15.61
CA GLU A 170 14.14 -17.08 -16.48
C GLU A 170 14.15 -18.46 -17.12
N ALA A 171 13.64 -19.49 -16.41
CA ALA A 171 13.60 -20.86 -16.90
C ALA A 171 12.46 -21.15 -17.88
N GLN A 172 11.33 -20.41 -17.78
CA GLN A 172 10.10 -20.78 -18.47
C GLN A 172 9.62 -19.76 -19.51
N LEU A 173 10.08 -18.49 -19.45
CA LEU A 173 9.75 -17.50 -20.47
C LEU A 173 10.46 -17.81 -21.79
N SER A 174 9.69 -17.87 -22.88
CA SER A 174 10.17 -18.11 -24.24
C SER A 174 10.13 -16.88 -25.14
N VAL A 175 9.58 -15.77 -24.65
CA VAL A 175 9.49 -14.48 -25.35
C VAL A 175 10.64 -13.54 -24.90
N PRO A 176 10.98 -12.49 -25.67
CA PRO A 176 11.97 -11.50 -25.26
C PRO A 176 11.50 -10.75 -24.02
N TYR A 177 12.28 -10.77 -22.95
CA TYR A 177 11.92 -10.11 -21.70
C TYR A 177 13.09 -9.36 -21.04
N ARG A 178 12.74 -8.46 -20.11
CA ARG A 178 13.67 -7.77 -19.21
C ARG A 178 13.03 -7.61 -17.82
N PHE A 179 13.85 -7.47 -16.80
CA PHE A 179 13.45 -7.10 -15.46
C PHE A 179 13.87 -5.68 -15.14
N ALA A 180 13.07 -4.99 -14.34
CA ALA A 180 13.42 -3.67 -13.83
C ALA A 180 14.70 -3.69 -13.01
N GLY A 181 15.50 -2.65 -13.17
CA GLY A 181 16.61 -2.38 -12.27
C GLY A 181 16.11 -1.87 -10.89
N PRO A 182 17.00 -1.83 -9.88
CA PRO A 182 16.61 -1.50 -8.50
C PRO A 182 15.84 -0.18 -8.34
N GLY A 183 16.13 0.81 -9.17
CA GLY A 183 15.49 2.13 -9.10
C GLY A 183 14.02 2.16 -9.53
N ASN A 184 13.57 1.20 -10.35
CA ASN A 184 12.20 1.12 -10.89
C ASN A 184 11.47 -0.17 -10.49
N LEU A 185 12.09 -1.00 -9.64
CA LEU A 185 11.59 -2.33 -9.33
C LEU A 185 10.37 -2.30 -8.41
N LEU A 186 10.39 -1.44 -7.39
CA LEU A 186 9.42 -1.45 -6.30
C LEU A 186 8.47 -0.25 -6.38
N GLN A 187 7.44 -0.30 -5.54
CA GLN A 187 6.43 0.76 -5.40
C GLN A 187 7.07 2.10 -5.07
N ARG A 188 6.52 3.16 -5.67
CA ARG A 188 6.92 4.54 -5.49
C ARG A 188 5.71 5.45 -5.30
N ALA A 189 5.74 6.25 -4.25
CA ALA A 189 4.66 7.19 -3.98
C ALA A 189 4.60 8.34 -5.00
N SER A 190 5.71 8.66 -5.66
CA SER A 190 5.70 9.61 -6.77
C SER A 190 4.84 9.14 -7.93
N SER A 191 4.89 7.84 -8.28
CA SER A 191 4.02 7.25 -9.31
C SER A 191 2.55 7.29 -8.90
N VAL A 192 2.26 7.03 -7.61
CA VAL A 192 0.91 7.16 -7.05
C VAL A 192 0.42 8.60 -7.11
N ALA A 193 1.27 9.58 -6.77
CA ALA A 193 0.91 10.99 -6.82
C ALA A 193 0.64 11.50 -8.25
N MET A 194 1.45 11.07 -9.22
CA MET A 194 1.25 11.41 -10.64
C MET A 194 -0.07 10.86 -11.18
N LEU A 195 -0.38 9.59 -10.91
CA LEU A 195 -1.69 9.00 -11.28
C LEU A 195 -2.84 9.68 -10.53
N GLY A 196 -2.63 10.02 -9.27
CA GLY A 196 -3.59 10.81 -8.50
C GLY A 196 -3.88 12.16 -9.15
N ALA A 197 -2.87 12.86 -9.65
CA ALA A 197 -3.04 14.12 -10.35
C ALA A 197 -3.90 13.96 -11.62
N GLU A 198 -3.66 12.91 -12.39
CA GLU A 198 -4.48 12.55 -13.56
C GLU A 198 -5.94 12.25 -13.16
N GLN A 199 -6.14 11.49 -12.08
CA GLN A 199 -7.47 11.16 -11.56
C GLN A 199 -8.20 12.38 -11.02
N LEU A 200 -7.51 13.30 -10.34
CA LEU A 200 -8.09 14.55 -9.84
C LEU A 200 -8.58 15.42 -11.01
N ALA A 201 -7.78 15.53 -12.07
CA ALA A 201 -8.16 16.26 -13.28
C ALA A 201 -9.41 15.66 -13.96
N LEU A 202 -9.64 14.35 -13.79
CA LEU A 202 -10.83 13.64 -14.29
C LEU A 202 -12.01 13.68 -13.31
N GLY A 203 -11.89 14.36 -12.17
CA GLY A 203 -12.95 14.47 -11.16
C GLY A 203 -13.23 13.16 -10.39
N LYS A 204 -12.26 12.27 -10.28
CA LYS A 204 -12.40 10.95 -9.61
C LYS A 204 -12.13 10.99 -8.10
N ALA A 205 -11.92 12.18 -7.52
CA ALA A 205 -11.68 12.30 -6.10
C ALA A 205 -12.90 11.92 -5.27
N VAL A 206 -12.66 11.27 -4.14
CA VAL A 206 -13.69 10.81 -3.22
C VAL A 206 -13.49 11.40 -1.83
N SER A 207 -14.54 11.43 -1.02
CA SER A 207 -14.41 11.80 0.39
C SER A 207 -13.71 10.70 1.20
N GLY A 208 -13.19 11.04 2.38
CA GLY A 208 -12.61 10.02 3.27
C GLY A 208 -13.58 8.91 3.67
N LYS A 209 -14.91 9.16 3.64
CA LYS A 209 -15.94 8.15 3.92
C LYS A 209 -16.11 7.18 2.76
N ASP A 210 -16.03 7.69 1.54
CA ASP A 210 -16.27 6.94 0.30
C ASP A 210 -15.01 6.29 -0.25
N PHE A 211 -13.86 6.51 0.39
CA PHE A 211 -12.60 5.86 0.04
C PHE A 211 -12.62 4.37 0.43
N HIS A 212 -12.36 3.50 -0.55
CA HIS A 212 -12.36 2.06 -0.38
C HIS A 212 -11.03 1.43 -0.79
N LEU A 213 -10.69 0.31 -0.14
CA LEU A 213 -9.57 -0.52 -0.56
C LEU A 213 -10.05 -1.60 -1.53
N SER A 214 -9.31 -1.79 -2.62
CA SER A 214 -9.57 -2.83 -3.61
C SER A 214 -8.87 -4.14 -3.19
N TYR A 215 -9.64 -5.16 -2.91
CA TYR A 215 -9.14 -6.48 -2.59
C TYR A 215 -9.48 -7.46 -3.71
N ILE A 216 -8.50 -7.75 -4.60
CA ILE A 216 -8.68 -8.80 -5.63
C ILE A 216 -8.88 -10.17 -4.98
N ARG A 217 -8.30 -10.38 -3.77
CA ARG A 217 -8.51 -11.57 -2.97
C ARG A 217 -9.01 -11.20 -1.58
N LYS A 218 -9.98 -11.95 -1.08
CA LYS A 218 -10.44 -11.82 0.30
C LYS A 218 -9.28 -12.04 1.29
N PRO A 219 -9.28 -11.37 2.44
CA PRO A 219 -8.30 -11.57 3.51
C PRO A 219 -8.15 -13.05 3.87
N GLN A 220 -6.94 -13.46 4.28
CA GLN A 220 -6.69 -14.86 4.61
C GLN A 220 -7.61 -15.38 5.73
N ALA A 221 -7.83 -14.59 6.77
CA ALA A 221 -8.71 -14.94 7.89
C ALA A 221 -10.17 -15.16 7.43
N GLU A 222 -10.64 -14.39 6.46
CA GLU A 222 -11.99 -14.50 5.90
C GLU A 222 -12.11 -15.78 5.05
N ARG A 223 -11.11 -16.07 4.22
CA ARG A 223 -11.05 -17.32 3.43
C ARG A 223 -10.95 -18.57 4.31
N GLU A 224 -10.16 -18.52 5.40
CA GLU A 224 -10.04 -19.63 6.36
C GLU A 224 -11.37 -19.84 7.12
N ARG A 225 -12.08 -18.78 7.45
CA ARG A 225 -13.43 -18.86 8.03
C ARG A 225 -14.45 -19.46 7.07
N GLU A 226 -14.45 -19.01 5.81
CA GLU A 226 -15.31 -19.58 4.76
C GLU A 226 -15.01 -21.07 4.55
N ALA A 227 -13.73 -21.45 4.47
CA ALA A 227 -13.30 -22.85 4.34
C ALA A 227 -13.68 -23.72 5.56
N ALA A 228 -13.74 -23.11 6.75
CA ALA A 228 -14.21 -23.76 7.98
C ALA A 228 -15.74 -23.79 8.11
N GLY A 229 -16.49 -23.28 7.12
CA GLY A 229 -17.96 -23.22 7.13
C GLY A 229 -18.53 -22.23 8.16
N LEU A 230 -17.70 -21.32 8.68
CA LEU A 230 -18.11 -20.28 9.61
C LEU A 230 -18.75 -19.13 8.82
N ARG A 231 -20.03 -18.87 9.09
CA ARG A 231 -20.76 -17.76 8.46
C ARG A 231 -20.08 -16.43 8.71
N GLU A 232 -20.25 -15.49 7.77
CA GLU A 232 -19.88 -14.08 7.93
C GLU A 232 -20.40 -13.58 9.28
N TYR A 233 -19.50 -12.93 10.05
CA TYR A 233 -19.91 -12.36 11.35
C TYR A 233 -20.80 -11.17 11.04
N ASP A 234 -22.11 -11.36 11.20
CA ASP A 234 -23.09 -10.29 11.04
C ASP A 234 -22.94 -9.31 12.22
N ILE A 235 -22.19 -8.23 11.97
CA ILE A 235 -21.99 -7.16 12.96
C ILE A 235 -23.31 -6.44 13.27
N THR A 236 -24.36 -6.68 12.50
CA THR A 236 -25.68 -6.05 12.67
C THR A 236 -26.51 -6.69 13.78
N HIS A 237 -26.16 -7.90 14.21
CA HIS A 237 -26.74 -8.55 15.38
C HIS A 237 -25.75 -8.51 16.55
N GLU A 238 -25.59 -7.32 17.14
CA GLU A 238 -25.03 -7.20 18.48
C GLU A 238 -25.87 -8.04 19.43
N ASP A 239 -25.32 -9.20 19.85
CA ASP A 239 -25.87 -9.88 21.02
C ASP A 239 -25.63 -8.97 22.25
N PRO A 240 -26.68 -8.37 22.83
CA PRO A 240 -26.50 -7.45 23.96
C PRO A 240 -25.82 -8.09 25.18
N ASN A 241 -25.71 -9.43 25.21
CA ASN A 241 -25.05 -10.18 26.26
C ASN A 241 -23.54 -10.32 26.04
N LEU A 242 -23.05 -10.26 24.79
CA LEU A 242 -21.62 -10.25 24.48
C LEU A 242 -20.95 -8.96 24.91
N LEU A 243 -21.60 -7.81 24.71
CA LEU A 243 -21.10 -6.51 25.20
C LEU A 243 -21.08 -6.43 26.73
N LYS A 244 -22.07 -7.05 27.41
CA LYS A 244 -22.08 -7.13 28.87
C LYS A 244 -20.97 -8.03 29.41
N LYS A 245 -20.64 -9.11 28.70
CA LYS A 245 -19.60 -10.06 29.09
C LYS A 245 -18.20 -9.46 28.88
N ALA A 246 -17.94 -8.79 27.76
CA ALA A 246 -16.70 -8.07 27.51
C ALA A 246 -16.48 -6.92 28.50
N ALA A 247 -17.50 -6.15 28.80
CA ALA A 247 -17.43 -5.07 29.81
C ALA A 247 -17.26 -5.59 31.27
N GLY A 248 -17.65 -6.85 31.55
CA GLY A 248 -17.47 -7.50 32.85
C GLY A 248 -16.07 -8.11 33.02
N GLU A 249 -15.52 -8.69 31.97
CA GLU A 249 -14.19 -9.33 32.00
C GLU A 249 -13.07 -8.29 32.02
N ASP A 250 -13.20 -7.17 31.33
CA ASP A 250 -12.22 -6.07 31.37
C ASP A 250 -12.09 -5.43 32.77
N ARG A 251 -13.17 -5.39 33.55
CA ARG A 251 -13.10 -4.89 34.95
C ARG A 251 -12.38 -5.84 35.89
N LEU A 252 -12.35 -7.13 35.59
CA LEU A 252 -11.61 -8.12 36.39
C LEU A 252 -10.15 -8.23 35.97
N ALA A 253 -9.83 -8.06 34.69
CA ALA A 253 -8.45 -8.04 34.14
C ALA A 253 -7.69 -6.79 34.62
N ALA A 254 -8.33 -5.62 34.64
CA ALA A 254 -7.74 -4.38 35.14
C ALA A 254 -7.40 -4.39 36.66
N ARG A 255 -7.99 -5.28 37.44
CA ARG A 255 -7.68 -5.43 38.89
C ARG A 255 -6.43 -6.27 39.16
N ASN A 256 -5.93 -7.05 38.23
CA ASN A 256 -4.80 -7.96 38.41
C ASN A 256 -3.51 -7.53 37.70
N TYR A 257 -3.49 -6.40 37.01
CA TYR A 257 -2.26 -5.85 36.46
C TYR A 257 -1.50 -5.08 37.53
N LYS A 258 -0.78 -5.80 38.41
CA LYS A 258 0.34 -5.22 39.15
C LYS A 258 1.48 -5.06 38.14
N ILE A 259 1.82 -3.83 37.83
CA ILE A 259 3.08 -3.51 37.16
C ILE A 259 4.18 -3.90 38.17
N ASP A 260 4.84 -5.03 37.93
CA ASP A 260 6.13 -5.33 38.55
C ASP A 260 7.14 -4.34 37.96
N ALA A 261 7.34 -3.22 38.65
CA ALA A 261 8.46 -2.35 38.41
C ALA A 261 9.71 -3.13 38.83
N GLY A 262 10.45 -3.63 37.84
CA GLY A 262 11.74 -4.25 38.04
C GLY A 262 12.67 -3.32 38.87
N PRO A 263 13.63 -3.86 39.63
CA PRO A 263 14.51 -3.06 40.46
C PRO A 263 15.48 -2.24 39.61
N GLY A 264 15.48 -0.92 39.75
CA GLY A 264 16.55 -0.04 39.25
C GLY A 264 16.09 1.16 38.43
N TYR A 265 15.37 2.08 39.04
CA TYR A 265 15.45 3.50 38.71
C TYR A 265 15.66 4.26 40.02
N GLU A 266 16.92 4.53 40.35
CA GLU A 266 17.27 5.50 41.36
C GLU A 266 17.03 6.89 40.80
N ASP A 267 16.30 7.66 41.60
CA ASP A 267 15.94 9.06 41.39
C ASP A 267 17.21 9.92 41.51
N ASP A 268 17.84 10.25 40.36
CA ASP A 268 18.91 11.24 40.36
C ASP A 268 18.30 12.64 40.34
N THR A 269 18.26 13.17 41.53
CA THR A 269 17.96 14.56 41.92
C THR A 269 18.63 15.57 40.98
N VAL A 270 17.80 16.42 40.39
CA VAL A 270 18.20 17.65 39.68
C VAL A 270 18.91 18.58 40.69
N PRO A 271 20.14 19.04 40.43
CA PRO A 271 20.72 20.11 41.25
C PRO A 271 20.07 21.44 40.85
N GLU A 272 19.47 22.11 41.81
CA GLU A 272 19.23 23.55 41.75
C GLU A 272 20.60 24.30 41.69
N ASN A 273 20.67 25.22 40.73
CA ASN A 273 21.63 26.30 40.54
C ASN A 273 22.49 26.20 39.24
N LEU A 274 22.05 26.91 38.20
CA LEU A 274 22.70 28.10 37.63
C LEU A 274 21.87 28.61 36.45
#